data_c336a3626706556a93b7ccaa89ebcd27
#
_entry.id   c336a3626706556a93b7ccaa89ebcd27
#
_cell.length_a   1.000
_cell.length_b   1.000
_cell.length_c   1.000
_cell.angle_alpha   90.00
_cell.angle_beta   90.00
_cell.angle_gamma   90.00
#
_symmetry.space_group_name_H-M   'P 1'
#
loop_
_entity.id
_entity.type
_entity.pdbx_description
1 polymer ?
#
loop_
_entity_poly.entity_id
_entity_poly.type
_entity_poly.pdbx_seq_one_letter_code
_entity_poly.pdbx_strand_id
1 'polypeptide(L)'
;SHGDSTRYETALGGIGPRATPTIEGDRVFTMGATGRLNCLDLSTGRRLWTRDTLADGGRQAHWGMSSSPLLIDSLVVVSAGGSDGHSLVAYHRLSGNPAWSGGDDLPGYSSPALAHLVGGDQILIFNNGAVAAHDPADGSVLWRYPWPNGGSIQCVAQPVPLSADRVLVSSGYGIGSKLLLLVAREGGSGINPVAVWESPRLKAKFTTIVVRDTFAY
;
A
#
# COMPACT_ATOMS: atom_id res chain seq x y z
N SER A 1 20.93 13.47 8.23
CA SER A 1 20.30 12.99 6.99
C SER A 1 21.04 11.79 6.44
N HIS A 2 20.31 10.82 5.93
CA HIS A 2 20.87 9.66 5.23
C HIS A 2 20.53 9.82 3.76
N GLY A 3 21.54 9.98 2.91
CA GLY A 3 21.38 9.96 1.46
C GLY A 3 21.42 8.53 0.94
N ASP A 4 20.52 8.19 0.03
CA ASP A 4 20.69 7.00 -0.78
C ASP A 4 21.80 7.25 -1.81
N SER A 5 22.55 6.19 -2.15
CA SER A 5 23.69 6.30 -3.09
C SER A 5 23.27 6.66 -4.52
N THR A 6 22.00 6.45 -4.84
CA THR A 6 21.38 6.80 -6.12
C THR A 6 20.23 7.79 -5.90
N ARG A 7 20.22 8.85 -6.73
CA ARG A 7 19.09 9.77 -6.79
C ARG A 7 18.08 9.23 -7.79
N TYR A 8 16.82 9.20 -7.37
CA TYR A 8 15.71 9.00 -8.28
C TYR A 8 15.17 10.38 -8.70
N GLU A 9 15.21 10.65 -9.99
CA GLU A 9 14.75 11.90 -10.57
C GLU A 9 13.84 11.64 -11.76
N THR A 10 12.71 12.34 -11.80
CA THR A 10 11.84 12.40 -12.97
C THR A 10 11.47 13.84 -13.28
N ALA A 11 11.16 14.14 -14.55
CA ALA A 11 10.80 15.48 -15.00
C ALA A 11 9.64 16.11 -14.18
N LEU A 12 8.70 15.30 -13.69
CA LEU A 12 7.52 15.76 -12.94
C LEU A 12 7.64 15.51 -11.43
N GLY A 13 8.42 14.52 -11.02
CA GLY A 13 8.50 14.10 -9.60
C GLY A 13 9.62 14.82 -8.82
N GLY A 14 10.57 15.41 -9.49
CA GLY A 14 11.75 16.01 -8.85
C GLY A 14 12.67 14.98 -8.17
N ILE A 15 13.57 15.48 -7.35
CA ILE A 15 14.54 14.68 -6.58
C ILE A 15 14.04 14.50 -5.16
N GLY A 16 14.13 13.29 -4.61
CA GLY A 16 13.90 13.02 -3.20
C GLY A 16 12.84 11.96 -2.89
N PRO A 17 12.61 11.72 -1.59
CA PRO A 17 11.62 10.76 -1.13
C PRO A 17 10.20 11.26 -1.41
N ARG A 18 9.28 10.33 -1.62
CA ARG A 18 7.85 10.59 -1.90
C ARG A 18 6.93 10.01 -0.84
N ALA A 19 7.44 9.08 -0.03
CA ALA A 19 6.72 8.45 1.06
C ALA A 19 6.75 9.31 2.32
N THR A 20 5.69 9.25 3.11
CA THR A 20 5.65 9.85 4.45
C THR A 20 6.33 8.89 5.44
N PRO A 21 7.26 9.36 6.28
CA PRO A 21 7.83 8.56 7.35
C PRO A 21 6.77 8.13 8.37
N THR A 22 6.93 6.94 8.93
CA THR A 22 6.10 6.45 10.04
C THR A 22 6.93 6.37 11.30
N ILE A 23 6.39 6.88 12.41
CA ILE A 23 7.09 6.96 13.72
C ILE A 23 6.35 6.09 14.72
N GLU A 24 7.11 5.28 15.44
CA GLU A 24 6.61 4.55 16.61
C GLU A 24 7.71 4.42 17.66
N GLY A 25 7.40 4.85 18.88
CA GLY A 25 8.35 4.87 19.99
C GLY A 25 9.58 5.70 19.67
N ASP A 26 10.74 5.09 19.73
CA ASP A 26 12.06 5.68 19.47
C ASP A 26 12.55 5.50 18.01
N ARG A 27 11.68 5.06 17.09
CA ARG A 27 12.06 4.70 15.72
C ARG A 27 11.28 5.46 14.66
N VAL A 28 11.98 5.75 13.56
CA VAL A 28 11.43 6.34 12.34
C VAL A 28 11.67 5.37 11.18
N PHE A 29 10.61 5.02 10.46
CA PHE A 29 10.68 4.18 9.28
C PHE A 29 10.45 5.04 8.04
N THR A 30 11.36 4.96 7.07
CA THR A 30 11.32 5.79 5.86
C THR A 30 11.50 4.94 4.62
N MET A 31 10.75 5.24 3.57
CA MET A 31 10.88 4.61 2.25
C MET A 31 11.44 5.61 1.26
N GLY A 32 12.59 5.31 0.66
CA GLY A 32 13.19 6.08 -0.41
C GLY A 32 12.56 5.78 -1.77
N ALA A 33 12.61 6.72 -2.71
CA ALA A 33 12.07 6.54 -4.06
C ALA A 33 12.73 5.40 -4.86
N THR A 34 13.90 4.96 -4.45
CA THR A 34 14.66 3.83 -5.02
C THR A 34 14.40 2.50 -4.32
N GLY A 35 13.35 2.41 -3.48
CA GLY A 35 13.02 1.17 -2.77
C GLY A 35 13.85 0.92 -1.51
N ARG A 36 14.58 1.91 -1.01
CA ARG A 36 15.37 1.78 0.22
C ARG A 36 14.50 2.05 1.44
N LEU A 37 14.21 1.00 2.23
CA LEU A 37 13.55 1.09 3.53
C LEU A 37 14.60 1.24 4.63
N ASN A 38 14.49 2.29 5.44
CA ASN A 38 15.39 2.53 6.56
C ASN A 38 14.61 2.58 7.87
N CYS A 39 15.21 2.07 8.93
CA CYS A 39 14.82 2.33 10.31
C CYS A 39 15.89 3.21 10.95
N LEU A 40 15.47 4.33 11.49
CA LEU A 40 16.33 5.31 12.13
C LEU A 40 15.96 5.46 13.60
N ASP A 41 16.94 5.74 14.42
CA ASP A 41 16.73 6.21 15.80
C ASP A 41 16.15 7.64 15.76
N LEU A 42 15.02 7.86 16.40
CA LEU A 42 14.28 9.12 16.36
C LEU A 42 15.09 10.29 16.96
N SER A 43 15.84 10.03 18.01
CA SER A 43 16.56 11.08 18.77
C SER A 43 17.84 11.54 18.07
N THR A 44 18.57 10.59 17.47
CA THR A 44 19.89 10.84 16.87
C THR A 44 19.89 10.87 15.35
N GLY A 45 18.85 10.31 14.71
CA GLY A 45 18.81 10.08 13.28
C GLY A 45 19.76 8.97 12.82
N ARG A 46 20.41 8.24 13.72
CA ARG A 46 21.32 7.15 13.37
C ARG A 46 20.54 6.00 12.74
N ARG A 47 21.02 5.48 11.60
CA ARG A 47 20.41 4.34 10.94
C ARG A 47 20.66 3.07 11.75
N LEU A 48 19.58 2.39 12.16
CA LEU A 48 19.59 1.16 12.89
C LEU A 48 19.71 -0.04 11.95
N TRP A 49 18.94 -0.03 10.87
CA TRP A 49 19.02 -1.00 9.79
C TRP A 49 18.51 -0.42 8.47
N THR A 50 18.77 -1.10 7.37
CA THR A 50 18.27 -0.77 6.03
C THR A 50 17.96 -2.04 5.24
N ARG A 51 16.93 -1.96 4.36
CA ARG A 51 16.58 -3.01 3.39
C ARG A 51 16.48 -2.41 2.00
N ASP A 52 16.80 -3.21 1.02
CA ASP A 52 16.57 -2.91 -0.39
C ASP A 52 15.39 -3.74 -0.86
N THR A 53 14.18 -3.14 -0.89
CA THR A 53 12.95 -3.86 -1.24
C THR A 53 12.96 -4.36 -2.67
N LEU A 54 13.76 -3.74 -3.56
CA LEU A 54 13.88 -4.19 -4.95
C LEU A 54 14.76 -5.45 -5.02
N ALA A 55 15.84 -5.52 -4.25
CA ALA A 55 16.66 -6.71 -4.13
C ALA A 55 15.91 -7.87 -3.45
N ASP A 56 14.93 -7.55 -2.60
CA ASP A 56 14.06 -8.51 -1.93
C ASP A 56 12.84 -8.92 -2.78
N GLY A 57 12.88 -8.75 -4.11
CA GLY A 57 11.84 -9.19 -5.05
C GLY A 57 10.87 -8.09 -5.51
N GLY A 58 10.97 -6.88 -4.99
CA GLY A 58 10.16 -5.74 -5.41
C GLY A 58 10.51 -5.25 -6.82
N ARG A 59 9.66 -4.37 -7.35
CA ARG A 59 9.84 -3.75 -8.66
C ARG A 59 9.75 -2.23 -8.58
N GLN A 60 10.67 -1.55 -9.27
CA GLN A 60 10.71 -0.10 -9.33
C GLN A 60 9.44 0.46 -10.01
N ALA A 61 8.70 1.31 -9.31
CA ALA A 61 7.61 2.08 -9.90
C ALA A 61 8.17 3.17 -10.84
N HIS A 62 7.46 3.47 -11.92
CA HIS A 62 7.91 4.41 -12.96
C HIS A 62 8.26 5.80 -12.40
N TRP A 63 7.49 6.30 -11.43
CA TRP A 63 7.71 7.60 -10.77
C TRP A 63 8.45 7.50 -9.43
N GLY A 64 9.08 6.35 -9.14
CA GLY A 64 9.70 6.04 -7.87
C GLY A 64 8.75 5.43 -6.84
N MET A 65 9.31 4.75 -5.85
CA MET A 65 8.53 4.19 -4.75
C MET A 65 7.99 5.32 -3.87
N SER A 66 6.69 5.30 -3.57
CA SER A 66 6.02 6.35 -2.78
C SER A 66 5.16 5.81 -1.63
N SER A 67 5.06 4.51 -1.51
CA SER A 67 4.32 3.84 -0.45
C SER A 67 4.92 4.16 0.92
N SER A 68 4.11 4.70 1.82
CA SER A 68 4.50 4.95 3.21
C SER A 68 4.51 3.63 3.99
N PRO A 69 5.49 3.40 4.89
CA PRO A 69 5.53 2.20 5.72
C PRO A 69 4.32 2.11 6.64
N LEU A 70 3.69 0.93 6.70
CA LEU A 70 2.65 0.60 7.67
C LEU A 70 3.26 -0.21 8.80
N LEU A 71 2.99 0.16 10.04
CA LEU A 71 3.39 -0.61 11.22
C LEU A 71 2.21 -1.42 11.74
N ILE A 72 2.46 -2.71 11.96
CA ILE A 72 1.49 -3.64 12.55
C ILE A 72 2.26 -4.53 13.52
N ASP A 73 1.92 -4.50 14.79
CA ASP A 73 2.57 -5.30 15.84
C ASP A 73 4.10 -5.21 15.78
N SER A 74 4.78 -6.30 15.47
CA SER A 74 6.23 -6.37 15.35
C SER A 74 6.77 -6.12 13.94
N LEU A 75 5.89 -5.79 12.98
CA LEU A 75 6.21 -5.72 11.57
C LEU A 75 6.16 -4.28 11.03
N VAL A 76 6.96 -4.03 10.00
CA VAL A 76 6.83 -2.92 9.07
C VAL A 76 6.52 -3.48 7.68
N VAL A 77 5.39 -3.07 7.11
CA VAL A 77 4.88 -3.52 5.83
C VAL A 77 5.00 -2.40 4.80
N VAL A 78 5.48 -2.73 3.61
CA VAL A 78 5.59 -1.78 2.49
C VAL A 78 5.09 -2.41 1.19
N SER A 79 4.58 -1.58 0.27
CA SER A 79 4.30 -2.01 -1.09
C SER A 79 5.61 -2.03 -1.88
N ALA A 80 6.09 -3.22 -2.19
CA ALA A 80 7.25 -3.45 -3.03
C ALA A 80 6.89 -3.62 -4.49
N GLY A 81 5.63 -4.00 -4.79
CA GLY A 81 5.08 -4.07 -6.13
C GLY A 81 5.75 -5.10 -7.03
N GLY A 82 6.28 -6.17 -6.49
CA GLY A 82 6.86 -7.28 -7.24
C GLY A 82 5.82 -8.33 -7.61
N SER A 83 6.05 -9.02 -8.73
CA SER A 83 5.39 -10.29 -9.05
C SER A 83 5.95 -11.42 -8.19
N ASP A 84 5.38 -12.62 -8.35
CA ASP A 84 5.88 -13.83 -7.70
C ASP A 84 5.87 -13.75 -6.17
N GLY A 85 4.77 -13.22 -5.62
CA GLY A 85 4.58 -13.13 -4.17
C GLY A 85 5.22 -11.89 -3.52
N HIS A 86 5.54 -10.83 -4.25
CA HIS A 86 6.25 -9.66 -3.71
C HIS A 86 5.51 -8.33 -3.90
N SER A 87 4.18 -8.35 -4.03
CA SER A 87 3.37 -7.12 -4.07
C SER A 87 3.50 -6.33 -2.77
N LEU A 88 3.30 -7.00 -1.63
CA LEU A 88 3.64 -6.51 -0.30
C LEU A 88 4.79 -7.31 0.30
N VAL A 89 5.64 -6.64 1.06
CA VAL A 89 6.69 -7.28 1.86
C VAL A 89 6.66 -6.75 3.28
N ALA A 90 6.93 -7.62 4.25
CA ALA A 90 7.01 -7.29 5.66
C ALA A 90 8.38 -7.64 6.24
N TYR A 91 8.83 -6.79 7.13
CA TYR A 91 10.09 -6.98 7.87
C TYR A 91 9.84 -6.82 9.36
N HIS A 92 10.59 -7.54 10.16
CA HIS A 92 10.62 -7.32 11.61
C HIS A 92 11.15 -5.92 11.93
N ARG A 93 10.34 -5.07 12.56
CA ARG A 93 10.65 -3.66 12.80
C ARG A 93 11.93 -3.42 13.62
N LEU A 94 12.32 -4.36 14.48
CA LEU A 94 13.51 -4.22 15.31
C LEU A 94 14.80 -4.57 14.55
N SER A 95 14.79 -5.62 13.73
CA SER A 95 15.97 -6.16 13.07
C SER A 95 16.08 -5.87 11.58
N GLY A 96 14.93 -5.56 10.92
CA GLY A 96 14.86 -5.49 9.47
C GLY A 96 14.90 -6.85 8.77
N ASN A 97 14.86 -7.96 9.50
CA ASN A 97 14.82 -9.29 8.88
C ASN A 97 13.48 -9.49 8.15
N PRO A 98 13.46 -10.14 6.96
CA PRO A 98 12.23 -10.49 6.28
C PRO A 98 11.33 -11.35 7.18
N ALA A 99 10.03 -11.07 7.16
CA ALA A 99 9.00 -11.83 7.86
C ALA A 99 8.14 -12.61 6.86
N TRP A 100 7.53 -11.91 5.92
CA TRP A 100 6.73 -12.50 4.86
C TRP A 100 6.68 -11.58 3.62
N SER A 101 6.23 -12.15 2.51
CA SER A 101 5.84 -11.42 1.31
C SER A 101 4.60 -12.06 0.69
N GLY A 102 3.80 -11.29 -0.07
CA GLY A 102 2.58 -11.81 -0.68
C GLY A 102 2.02 -10.94 -1.80
N GLY A 103 1.19 -11.55 -2.65
CA GLY A 103 0.52 -10.93 -3.79
C GLY A 103 1.43 -10.70 -5.00
N ASP A 104 0.79 -10.51 -6.16
CA ASP A 104 1.47 -10.46 -7.47
C ASP A 104 1.18 -9.16 -8.24
N ASP A 105 0.58 -8.16 -7.59
CA ASP A 105 0.25 -6.90 -8.25
C ASP A 105 1.48 -6.02 -8.41
N LEU A 106 1.64 -5.48 -9.62
CA LEU A 106 2.72 -4.56 -9.97
C LEU A 106 2.63 -3.26 -9.15
N PRO A 107 3.73 -2.49 -9.03
CA PRO A 107 3.75 -1.35 -8.13
C PRO A 107 2.72 -0.29 -8.49
N GLY A 108 1.93 0.11 -7.51
CA GLY A 108 1.14 1.33 -7.48
C GLY A 108 1.87 2.43 -6.72
N TYR A 109 1.12 3.42 -6.29
CA TYR A 109 1.62 4.56 -5.50
C TYR A 109 0.86 4.71 -4.18
N SER A 110 -0.12 3.84 -3.94
CA SER A 110 -0.86 3.77 -2.69
C SER A 110 0.00 3.23 -1.56
N SER A 111 -0.32 3.59 -0.34
CA SER A 111 0.27 3.02 0.87
C SER A 111 -0.62 1.92 1.42
N PRO A 112 -0.07 0.85 2.00
CA PRO A 112 -0.85 -0.15 2.71
C PRO A 112 -1.56 0.48 3.91
N ALA A 113 -2.77 0.01 4.20
CA ALA A 113 -3.58 0.45 5.33
C ALA A 113 -4.19 -0.74 6.06
N LEU A 114 -4.10 -0.75 7.39
CA LEU A 114 -4.79 -1.75 8.21
C LEU A 114 -6.28 -1.38 8.32
N ALA A 115 -7.14 -2.36 8.16
CA ALA A 115 -8.58 -2.23 8.30
C ALA A 115 -9.17 -3.45 8.98
N HIS A 116 -10.15 -3.24 9.87
CA HIS A 116 -10.95 -4.33 10.44
C HIS A 116 -12.20 -4.54 9.58
N LEU A 117 -12.23 -5.62 8.83
CA LEU A 117 -13.28 -5.93 7.85
C LEU A 117 -13.89 -7.30 8.14
N VAL A 118 -14.82 -7.75 7.27
CA VAL A 118 -15.35 -9.11 7.32
C VAL A 118 -14.19 -10.12 7.34
N GLY A 119 -14.18 -10.98 8.36
CA GLY A 119 -13.12 -11.98 8.56
C GLY A 119 -11.95 -11.54 9.45
N GLY A 120 -11.88 -10.27 9.87
CA GLY A 120 -10.85 -9.77 10.79
C GLY A 120 -10.00 -8.64 10.24
N ASP A 121 -8.80 -8.49 10.78
CA ASP A 121 -7.84 -7.48 10.35
C ASP A 121 -7.24 -7.82 9.00
N GLN A 122 -7.17 -6.84 8.11
CA GLN A 122 -6.70 -6.98 6.74
C GLN A 122 -5.83 -5.79 6.35
N ILE A 123 -4.79 -6.04 5.56
CA ILE A 123 -3.98 -4.97 4.97
C ILE A 123 -4.53 -4.68 3.57
N LEU A 124 -5.13 -3.52 3.41
CA LEU A 124 -5.60 -3.03 2.12
C LEU A 124 -4.47 -2.38 1.33
N ILE A 125 -4.42 -2.64 0.04
CA ILE A 125 -3.50 -1.98 -0.90
C ILE A 125 -4.17 -1.75 -2.26
N PHE A 126 -3.85 -0.64 -2.89
CA PHE A 126 -4.26 -0.33 -4.26
C PHE A 126 -3.04 -0.25 -5.15
N ASN A 127 -2.63 -1.39 -5.65
CA ASN A 127 -1.52 -1.54 -6.59
C ASN A 127 -1.98 -1.51 -8.05
N ASN A 128 -1.05 -1.52 -8.99
CA ASN A 128 -1.36 -1.44 -10.41
C ASN A 128 -2.07 -2.72 -10.88
N GLY A 129 -3.35 -2.57 -11.21
CA GLY A 129 -4.22 -3.64 -11.70
C GLY A 129 -5.27 -4.11 -10.71
N ALA A 130 -5.15 -3.80 -9.39
CA ALA A 130 -6.15 -4.25 -8.43
C ALA A 130 -6.13 -3.50 -7.10
N VAL A 131 -7.27 -3.56 -6.43
CA VAL A 131 -7.35 -3.42 -4.98
C VAL A 131 -7.29 -4.82 -4.37
N ALA A 132 -6.42 -5.02 -3.40
CA ALA A 132 -6.27 -6.29 -2.72
C ALA A 132 -6.27 -6.12 -1.20
N ALA A 133 -6.66 -7.17 -0.51
CA ALA A 133 -6.47 -7.31 0.94
C ALA A 133 -5.58 -8.51 1.22
N HIS A 134 -4.68 -8.32 2.18
CA HIS A 134 -3.74 -9.34 2.62
C HIS A 134 -3.94 -9.66 4.09
N ASP A 135 -3.67 -10.89 4.47
CA ASP A 135 -3.60 -11.31 5.86
C ASP A 135 -2.36 -10.68 6.52
N PRO A 136 -2.52 -9.97 7.65
CA PRO A 136 -1.38 -9.40 8.36
C PRO A 136 -0.38 -10.43 8.88
N ALA A 137 -0.80 -11.68 9.10
CA ALA A 137 0.03 -12.71 9.69
C ALA A 137 1.07 -13.28 8.72
N ASP A 138 0.72 -13.47 7.45
CA ASP A 138 1.56 -14.18 6.47
C ASP A 138 1.62 -13.52 5.08
N GLY A 139 0.86 -12.43 4.86
CA GLY A 139 0.83 -11.71 3.59
C GLY A 139 -0.03 -12.38 2.50
N SER A 140 -0.71 -13.48 2.79
CA SER A 140 -1.58 -14.17 1.83
C SER A 140 -2.72 -13.25 1.36
N VAL A 141 -3.11 -13.37 0.08
CA VAL A 141 -4.18 -12.56 -0.49
C VAL A 141 -5.53 -13.13 -0.05
N LEU A 142 -6.28 -12.35 0.76
CA LEU A 142 -7.62 -12.69 1.23
C LEU A 142 -8.68 -12.46 0.16
N TRP A 143 -8.57 -11.36 -0.57
CA TRP A 143 -9.41 -11.05 -1.72
C TRP A 143 -8.71 -10.05 -2.64
N ARG A 144 -9.16 -10.01 -3.91
CA ARG A 144 -8.64 -9.12 -4.94
C ARG A 144 -9.78 -8.67 -5.86
N TYR A 145 -9.89 -7.36 -6.07
CA TYR A 145 -10.82 -6.75 -7.01
C TYR A 145 -10.03 -6.14 -8.18
N PRO A 146 -10.20 -6.65 -9.42
CA PRO A 146 -9.52 -6.09 -10.60
C PRO A 146 -9.95 -4.64 -10.83
N TRP A 147 -8.98 -3.76 -11.06
CA TRP A 147 -9.24 -2.36 -11.39
C TRP A 147 -9.01 -2.11 -12.87
N PRO A 148 -9.98 -1.47 -13.57
CA PRO A 148 -9.86 -1.22 -15.00
C PRO A 148 -8.83 -0.12 -15.25
N ASN A 149 -7.65 -0.48 -15.65
CA ASN A 149 -6.56 0.48 -15.81
C ASN A 149 -5.74 0.24 -17.04
N GLY A 150 -6.09 -0.16 -18.10
CA GLY A 150 -5.33 -0.19 -19.36
C GLY A 150 -3.79 -0.11 -19.26
N GLY A 151 -3.21 -0.46 -18.10
CA GLY A 151 -1.77 -0.45 -17.84
C GLY A 151 -1.11 0.92 -17.56
N SER A 152 -1.86 2.02 -17.58
CA SER A 152 -1.30 3.39 -17.51
C SER A 152 -1.79 4.21 -16.31
N ILE A 153 -2.60 3.64 -15.44
CA ILE A 153 -3.27 4.40 -14.38
C ILE A 153 -2.52 4.25 -13.08
N GLN A 154 -2.15 5.40 -12.52
CA GLN A 154 -1.53 5.46 -11.21
C GLN A 154 -2.60 5.23 -10.14
N CYS A 155 -2.49 4.11 -9.44
CA CYS A 155 -3.29 3.79 -8.27
C CYS A 155 -2.61 4.44 -7.06
N VAL A 156 -3.12 5.59 -6.60
CA VAL A 156 -2.46 6.44 -5.60
C VAL A 156 -3.25 6.51 -4.31
N ALA A 157 -4.56 6.77 -4.39
CA ALA A 157 -5.41 6.89 -3.21
C ALA A 157 -5.48 5.58 -2.44
N GLN A 158 -5.43 5.65 -1.11
CA GLN A 158 -5.67 4.46 -0.29
C GLN A 158 -7.14 4.03 -0.39
N PRO A 159 -7.44 2.73 -0.39
CA PRO A 159 -8.79 2.24 -0.18
C PRO A 159 -9.31 2.67 1.19
N VAL A 160 -10.54 3.14 1.26
CA VAL A 160 -11.14 3.69 2.48
C VAL A 160 -12.24 2.76 2.99
N PRO A 161 -12.07 2.07 4.12
CA PRO A 161 -13.14 1.30 4.73
C PRO A 161 -14.23 2.24 5.24
N LEU A 162 -15.49 1.98 4.85
CA LEU A 162 -16.69 2.72 5.31
C LEU A 162 -17.44 1.96 6.41
N SER A 163 -17.37 0.63 6.37
CA SER A 163 -17.93 -0.29 7.36
C SER A 163 -17.14 -1.58 7.35
N ALA A 164 -17.50 -2.53 8.20
CA ALA A 164 -16.83 -3.83 8.21
C ALA A 164 -16.93 -4.61 6.88
N ASP A 165 -17.91 -4.29 6.04
CA ASP A 165 -18.18 -4.97 4.78
C ASP A 165 -18.07 -4.07 3.54
N ARG A 166 -17.69 -2.78 3.68
CA ARG A 166 -17.65 -1.83 2.57
C ARG A 166 -16.35 -1.08 2.47
N VAL A 167 -15.77 -1.05 1.27
CA VAL A 167 -14.55 -0.34 0.95
C VAL A 167 -14.77 0.59 -0.24
N LEU A 168 -14.53 1.89 -0.05
CA LEU A 168 -14.56 2.89 -1.12
C LEU A 168 -13.16 2.98 -1.75
N VAL A 169 -13.12 2.87 -3.07
CA VAL A 169 -11.89 2.97 -3.86
C VAL A 169 -12.07 4.02 -4.93
N SER A 170 -11.05 4.83 -5.17
CA SER A 170 -11.07 5.88 -6.20
C SER A 170 -9.76 5.98 -6.94
N SER A 171 -9.85 6.32 -8.21
CA SER A 171 -8.70 6.74 -9.00
C SER A 171 -9.06 7.92 -9.91
N GLY A 172 -8.04 8.68 -10.27
CA GLY A 172 -8.16 9.73 -11.30
C GLY A 172 -8.26 9.18 -12.72
N TYR A 173 -7.80 9.96 -13.67
CA TYR A 173 -7.63 9.57 -15.09
C TYR A 173 -8.90 9.04 -15.78
N GLY A 174 -10.06 9.58 -15.38
CA GLY A 174 -11.33 9.26 -16.04
C GLY A 174 -12.08 8.05 -15.49
N ILE A 175 -11.54 7.30 -14.54
CA ILE A 175 -12.19 6.09 -13.99
C ILE A 175 -13.21 6.46 -12.91
N GLY A 176 -12.81 7.22 -11.89
CA GLY A 176 -13.68 7.57 -10.77
C GLY A 176 -13.60 6.62 -9.60
N SER A 177 -14.74 6.34 -8.97
CA SER A 177 -14.82 5.58 -7.73
C SER A 177 -15.77 4.40 -7.81
N LYS A 178 -15.50 3.39 -6.99
CA LYS A 178 -16.35 2.22 -6.77
C LYS A 178 -16.50 1.98 -5.27
N LEU A 179 -17.71 1.58 -4.87
CA LEU A 179 -17.97 1.04 -3.55
C LEU A 179 -18.01 -0.48 -3.66
N LEU A 180 -17.08 -1.14 -3.00
CA LEU A 180 -17.00 -2.59 -2.94
C LEU A 180 -17.74 -3.09 -1.70
N LEU A 181 -18.63 -4.06 -1.89
CA LEU A 181 -19.23 -4.88 -0.83
C LEU A 181 -18.43 -6.17 -0.72
N LEU A 182 -17.99 -6.49 0.47
CA LEU A 182 -17.25 -7.72 0.79
C LEU A 182 -18.23 -8.81 1.22
N VAL A 183 -18.42 -9.81 0.39
CA VAL A 183 -19.37 -10.90 0.63
C VAL A 183 -18.59 -12.17 0.99
N ALA A 184 -18.91 -12.77 2.13
CA ALA A 184 -18.36 -14.09 2.46
C ALA A 184 -18.81 -15.13 1.40
N ARG A 185 -17.90 -16.00 0.97
CA ARG A 185 -18.24 -17.07 0.00
C ARG A 185 -19.11 -18.13 0.65
N GLU A 186 -20.18 -18.51 -0.01
CA GLU A 186 -21.04 -19.62 0.44
C GLU A 186 -20.26 -20.94 0.44
N GLY A 187 -20.32 -21.67 1.56
CA GLY A 187 -19.75 -23.01 1.69
C GLY A 187 -18.22 -23.11 1.73
N GLY A 188 -17.49 -21.96 1.85
CA GLY A 188 -16.03 -21.97 1.84
C GLY A 188 -15.39 -20.84 2.63
N SER A 189 -14.08 -20.96 2.82
CA SER A 189 -13.26 -19.85 3.31
C SER A 189 -13.01 -18.85 2.17
N GLY A 190 -13.21 -17.56 2.42
CA GLY A 190 -12.85 -16.50 1.49
C GLY A 190 -13.90 -15.41 1.36
N ILE A 191 -13.46 -14.30 0.78
CA ILE A 191 -14.25 -13.09 0.56
C ILE A 191 -14.34 -12.83 -0.94
N ASN A 192 -15.53 -12.43 -1.41
CA ASN A 192 -15.77 -12.00 -2.79
C ASN A 192 -16.09 -10.50 -2.77
N PRO A 193 -15.21 -9.63 -3.28
CA PRO A 193 -15.50 -8.20 -3.42
C PRO A 193 -16.41 -7.97 -4.64
N VAL A 194 -17.52 -7.24 -4.46
CA VAL A 194 -18.49 -6.91 -5.50
C VAL A 194 -18.70 -5.41 -5.56
N ALA A 195 -18.58 -4.78 -6.72
CA ALA A 195 -18.93 -3.38 -6.87
C ALA A 195 -20.45 -3.20 -6.81
N VAL A 196 -20.93 -2.47 -5.79
CA VAL A 196 -22.36 -2.18 -5.60
C VAL A 196 -22.72 -0.75 -5.97
N TRP A 197 -21.75 0.10 -6.19
CA TRP A 197 -21.92 1.47 -6.68
C TRP A 197 -20.66 1.92 -7.42
N GLU A 198 -20.86 2.73 -8.47
CA GLU A 198 -19.80 3.32 -9.27
C GLU A 198 -20.15 4.78 -9.63
N SER A 199 -19.14 5.63 -9.69
CA SER A 199 -19.32 7.02 -10.12
C SER A 199 -18.06 7.58 -10.78
N PRO A 200 -18.18 8.19 -11.96
CA PRO A 200 -17.08 8.90 -12.60
C PRO A 200 -16.83 10.30 -12.01
N ARG A 201 -17.65 10.75 -11.06
CA ARG A 201 -17.56 12.11 -10.50
C ARG A 201 -16.54 12.23 -9.37
N LEU A 202 -16.48 11.27 -8.46
CA LEU A 202 -15.49 11.25 -7.39
C LEU A 202 -14.18 10.68 -7.94
N LYS A 203 -13.12 11.50 -8.01
CA LYS A 203 -11.86 11.18 -8.68
C LYS A 203 -10.67 11.56 -7.81
N ALA A 204 -10.35 10.74 -6.81
CA ALA A 204 -9.16 10.93 -6.01
C ALA A 204 -7.93 10.56 -6.84
N LYS A 205 -7.19 11.58 -7.30
CA LYS A 205 -6.03 11.38 -8.18
C LYS A 205 -4.74 11.16 -7.39
N PHE A 206 -4.45 12.04 -6.42
CA PHE A 206 -3.23 12.00 -5.59
C PHE A 206 -3.55 12.13 -4.09
N THR A 207 -4.81 12.14 -3.73
CA THR A 207 -5.28 12.32 -2.36
C THR A 207 -6.09 11.10 -1.93
N THR A 208 -6.04 10.77 -0.65
CA THR A 208 -6.96 9.79 -0.06
C THR A 208 -8.29 10.49 0.26
N ILE A 209 -9.39 9.81 -0.03
CA ILE A 209 -10.73 10.31 0.29
C ILE A 209 -10.90 10.42 1.80
N VAL A 210 -11.43 11.54 2.24
CA VAL A 210 -11.86 11.72 3.64
C VAL A 210 -13.36 11.54 3.70
N VAL A 211 -13.83 10.70 4.61
CA VAL A 211 -15.25 10.46 4.84
C VAL A 211 -15.66 11.07 6.16
N ARG A 212 -16.72 11.85 6.12
CA ARG A 212 -17.35 12.42 7.32
C ARG A 212 -18.86 12.30 7.20
N ASP A 213 -19.48 11.68 8.19
CA ASP A 213 -20.90 11.37 8.22
C ASP A 213 -21.33 10.60 6.94
N THR A 214 -22.16 11.19 6.10
CA THR A 214 -22.64 10.60 4.84
C THR A 214 -21.93 11.15 3.59
N PHE A 215 -20.89 11.95 3.76
CA PHE A 215 -20.19 12.62 2.65
C PHE A 215 -18.76 12.09 2.50
N ALA A 216 -18.32 11.99 1.24
CA ALA A 216 -16.95 11.69 0.83
C ALA A 216 -16.35 12.89 0.08
N TYR A 217 -15.14 13.31 0.48
CA TYR A 217 -14.44 14.48 -0.05
C TYR A 217 -13.10 14.10 -0.68
#